data_7af6c2f47f05c20f8cec56bd168e54aa
#
_entry.id   7af6c2f47f05c20f8cec56bd168e54aa
#
_cell.length_a   1.000
_cell.length_b   1.000
_cell.length_c   1.000
_cell.angle_alpha   90.00
_cell.angle_beta   90.00
_cell.angle_gamma   90.00
#
_symmetry.space_group_name_H-M   'P 1'
#
loop_
_entity.id
_entity.type
_entity.pdbx_description
1 polymer ?
#
loop_
_entity_poly.entity_id
_entity_poly.type
_entity_poly.pdbx_seq_one_letter_code
_entity_poly.pdbx_strand_id
1 'polypeptide(L)'
;MNAVSRGLSRRLILSRSAAVVGASSAGLLLPQIVRAQGNKVRVGFMLPYTGTYAQLGVAIENGVRMAIAEKGGKLGGREIEWFKVDDESEPSKGVENAQKLVQRDKVDVLIGTVHSGVQMGIHKVARDSGVLNIIPNAGVLAATRALCAPNVFRASFTNSQPTMGLGKPMMDKGLKRAVWISWK
;
A
#
# COMPACT_ATOMS: atom_id res chain seq x y z
N MET A 1 -19.87 -71.89 -31.04
CA MET A 1 -18.80 -70.91 -30.64
C MET A 1 -19.45 -69.82 -29.81
N ASN A 2 -19.40 -69.93 -28.48
CA ASN A 2 -20.11 -69.01 -27.56
C ASN A 2 -19.13 -67.98 -27.03
N ALA A 3 -19.32 -66.72 -27.38
CA ALA A 3 -18.58 -65.59 -26.79
C ALA A 3 -19.23 -65.20 -25.47
N VAL A 4 -18.50 -65.39 -24.35
CA VAL A 4 -18.91 -65.00 -23.03
C VAL A 4 -18.54 -63.52 -22.83
N SER A 5 -19.55 -62.62 -22.83
CA SER A 5 -19.39 -61.22 -22.45
C SER A 5 -19.20 -61.12 -20.90
N ARG A 6 -17.99 -60.80 -20.43
CA ARG A 6 -17.74 -60.48 -19.02
C ARG A 6 -18.23 -59.08 -18.73
N GLY A 7 -19.44 -58.95 -18.17
CA GLY A 7 -19.95 -57.72 -17.65
C GLY A 7 -19.12 -57.19 -16.47
N LEU A 8 -18.64 -55.98 -16.55
CA LEU A 8 -17.94 -55.27 -15.46
C LEU A 8 -18.91 -55.07 -14.30
N SER A 9 -18.58 -55.66 -13.12
CA SER A 9 -19.38 -55.55 -11.91
C SER A 9 -19.49 -54.10 -11.44
N ARG A 10 -20.70 -53.64 -11.11
CA ARG A 10 -20.99 -52.31 -10.56
C ARG A 10 -20.14 -51.99 -9.30
N ARG A 11 -19.72 -52.99 -8.55
CA ARG A 11 -18.86 -52.84 -7.35
C ARG A 11 -17.43 -52.41 -7.73
N LEU A 12 -16.90 -52.79 -8.88
CA LEU A 12 -15.55 -52.47 -9.31
C LEU A 12 -15.46 -51.01 -9.80
N ILE A 13 -16.55 -50.45 -10.32
CA ILE A 13 -16.61 -49.04 -10.75
C ILE A 13 -16.70 -48.10 -9.55
N LEU A 14 -17.43 -48.50 -8.50
CA LEU A 14 -17.57 -47.66 -7.29
C LEU A 14 -16.28 -47.63 -6.45
N SER A 15 -15.50 -48.71 -6.41
CA SER A 15 -14.23 -48.69 -5.65
C SER A 15 -13.10 -47.89 -6.31
N ARG A 16 -13.15 -47.71 -7.64
CA ARG A 16 -12.16 -46.88 -8.35
C ARG A 16 -12.53 -45.40 -8.35
N SER A 17 -13.81 -45.05 -8.23
CA SER A 17 -14.25 -43.65 -8.16
C SER A 17 -13.96 -42.98 -6.79
N ALA A 18 -13.89 -43.75 -5.71
CA ALA A 18 -13.57 -43.25 -4.37
C ALA A 18 -12.10 -42.85 -4.21
N ALA A 19 -11.19 -43.47 -4.96
CA ALA A 19 -9.75 -43.18 -4.86
C ALA A 19 -9.33 -41.87 -5.61
N VAL A 20 -10.13 -41.38 -6.56
CA VAL A 20 -9.83 -40.15 -7.34
C VAL A 20 -10.32 -38.90 -6.63
N VAL A 21 -11.38 -38.98 -5.83
CA VAL A 21 -11.93 -37.82 -5.08
C VAL A 21 -11.10 -37.50 -3.83
N GLY A 22 -10.40 -38.49 -3.25
CA GLY A 22 -9.54 -38.27 -2.07
C GLY A 22 -8.23 -37.52 -2.37
N ALA A 23 -7.74 -37.55 -3.62
CA ALA A 23 -6.48 -36.88 -3.98
C ALA A 23 -6.63 -35.40 -4.34
N SER A 24 -7.86 -34.95 -4.67
CA SER A 24 -8.12 -33.56 -5.11
C SER A 24 -8.37 -32.60 -3.93
N SER A 25 -8.75 -33.10 -2.76
CA SER A 25 -9.06 -32.28 -1.60
C SER A 25 -7.85 -31.99 -0.68
N ALA A 26 -6.76 -32.76 -0.81
CA ALA A 26 -5.53 -32.50 -0.06
C ALA A 26 -4.69 -31.34 -0.61
N GLY A 27 -4.94 -30.89 -1.84
CA GLY A 27 -4.23 -29.78 -2.47
C GLY A 27 -4.74 -28.39 -2.07
N LEU A 28 -5.93 -28.29 -1.45
CA LEU A 28 -6.56 -27.00 -1.13
C LEU A 28 -6.28 -26.49 0.30
N LEU A 29 -5.61 -27.29 1.14
CA LEU A 29 -5.30 -26.95 2.53
C LEU A 29 -3.81 -26.73 2.82
N LEU A 30 -2.97 -26.68 1.78
CA LEU A 30 -1.61 -26.18 1.99
C LEU A 30 -1.74 -24.67 2.23
N PRO A 31 -1.33 -24.15 3.42
CA PRO A 31 -1.22 -22.73 3.60
C PRO A 31 -0.34 -22.21 2.45
N GLN A 32 -0.84 -21.24 1.72
CA GLN A 32 -0.02 -20.49 0.76
C GLN A 32 1.14 -19.97 1.60
N ILE A 33 2.27 -20.66 1.57
CA ILE A 33 3.51 -20.14 2.13
C ILE A 33 3.80 -18.92 1.24
N VAL A 34 3.37 -17.75 1.72
CA VAL A 34 3.82 -16.48 1.18
C VAL A 34 5.33 -16.55 1.25
N ARG A 35 5.97 -16.82 0.12
CA ARG A 35 7.43 -16.79 0.03
C ARG A 35 7.83 -15.41 0.49
N ALA A 36 8.33 -15.32 1.71
CA ALA A 36 9.02 -14.14 2.19
C ALA A 36 10.14 -13.86 1.18
N GLN A 37 9.90 -12.89 0.29
CA GLN A 37 10.90 -12.45 -0.67
C GLN A 37 12.06 -11.86 0.13
N GLY A 38 13.13 -12.64 0.30
CA GLY A 38 14.35 -12.21 0.95
C GLY A 38 14.28 -12.08 2.48
N ASN A 39 15.44 -12.09 3.11
CA ASN A 39 15.59 -11.95 4.57
C ASN A 39 15.38 -10.50 5.06
N LYS A 40 15.17 -9.51 4.15
CA LYS A 40 15.03 -8.08 4.44
C LYS A 40 13.67 -7.55 3.99
N VAL A 41 13.17 -6.54 4.70
CA VAL A 41 12.03 -5.72 4.25
C VAL A 41 12.58 -4.53 3.49
N ARG A 42 12.14 -4.33 2.26
CA ARG A 42 12.59 -3.23 1.39
C ARG A 42 11.64 -2.05 1.54
N VAL A 43 12.10 -0.97 2.16
CA VAL A 43 11.31 0.23 2.43
C VAL A 43 11.79 1.38 1.57
N GLY A 44 10.91 1.89 0.73
CA GLY A 44 11.15 3.05 -0.12
C GLY A 44 10.60 4.32 0.51
N PHE A 45 11.47 5.31 0.74
CA PHE A 45 11.06 6.67 1.01
C PHE A 45 10.96 7.45 -0.29
N MET A 46 9.80 8.02 -0.56
CA MET A 46 9.59 9.04 -1.57
C MET A 46 9.07 10.28 -0.87
N LEU A 47 9.99 11.13 -0.44
CA LEU A 47 9.75 12.31 0.37
C LEU A 47 10.45 13.52 -0.25
N PRO A 48 10.00 14.74 0.02
CA PRO A 48 10.72 15.92 -0.40
C PRO A 48 11.98 16.10 0.47
N TYR A 49 13.13 16.04 -0.14
CA TYR A 49 14.42 16.37 0.51
C TYR A 49 14.98 17.69 0.02
N THR A 50 14.42 18.18 -1.08
CA THR A 50 14.63 19.53 -1.61
C THR A 50 13.28 20.20 -1.90
N GLY A 51 13.29 21.46 -2.27
CA GLY A 51 12.08 22.24 -2.57
C GLY A 51 11.32 22.69 -1.32
N THR A 52 10.04 23.03 -1.50
CA THR A 52 9.22 23.74 -0.51
C THR A 52 9.03 22.98 0.79
N TYR A 53 8.95 21.66 0.76
CA TYR A 53 8.62 20.83 1.91
C TYR A 53 9.81 20.01 2.43
N ALA A 54 11.05 20.37 2.07
CA ALA A 54 12.25 19.60 2.40
C ALA A 54 12.38 19.27 3.89
N GLN A 55 12.14 20.26 4.77
CA GLN A 55 12.23 20.04 6.23
C GLN A 55 11.19 19.02 6.73
N LEU A 56 9.98 19.02 6.16
CA LEU A 56 8.95 18.03 6.52
C LEU A 56 9.34 16.62 6.05
N GLY A 57 9.93 16.49 4.88
CA GLY A 57 10.42 15.21 4.37
C GLY A 57 11.49 14.60 5.28
N VAL A 58 12.47 15.40 5.69
CA VAL A 58 13.52 14.97 6.64
C VAL A 58 12.92 14.61 8.00
N ALA A 59 11.98 15.40 8.53
CA ALA A 59 11.34 15.12 9.80
C ALA A 59 10.54 13.80 9.78
N ILE A 60 9.83 13.52 8.69
CA ILE A 60 9.08 12.27 8.51
C ILE A 60 10.04 11.07 8.47
N GLU A 61 11.12 11.14 7.70
CA GLU A 61 12.12 10.06 7.65
C GLU A 61 12.71 9.80 9.03
N ASN A 62 13.10 10.86 9.75
CA ASN A 62 13.67 10.73 11.09
C ASN A 62 12.66 10.09 12.05
N GLY A 63 11.39 10.48 12.02
CA GLY A 63 10.34 9.89 12.86
C GLY A 63 10.15 8.40 12.59
N VAL A 64 10.11 8.00 11.32
CA VAL A 64 9.99 6.58 10.94
C VAL A 64 11.22 5.78 11.40
N ARG A 65 12.43 6.30 11.18
CA ARG A 65 13.67 5.64 11.60
C ARG A 65 13.76 5.50 13.12
N MET A 66 13.35 6.52 13.85
CA MET A 66 13.30 6.51 15.32
C MET A 66 12.34 5.42 15.81
N ALA A 67 11.11 5.37 15.28
CA ALA A 67 10.13 4.37 15.68
C ALA A 67 10.60 2.92 15.38
N ILE A 68 11.35 2.73 14.31
CA ILE A 68 11.93 1.43 13.98
C ILE A 68 13.12 1.10 14.89
N ALA A 69 13.95 2.08 15.23
CA ALA A 69 15.06 1.88 16.17
C ALA A 69 14.56 1.45 17.56
N GLU A 70 13.45 2.03 18.04
CA GLU A 70 12.78 1.62 19.29
C GLU A 70 12.30 0.17 19.27
N LYS A 71 12.05 -0.39 18.08
CA LYS A 71 11.69 -1.79 17.86
C LYS A 71 12.90 -2.71 17.57
N GLY A 72 14.12 -2.24 17.88
CA GLY A 72 15.35 -3.00 17.66
C GLY A 72 15.85 -3.00 16.21
N GLY A 73 15.47 -2.01 15.41
CA GLY A 73 15.96 -1.84 14.03
C GLY A 73 15.37 -2.83 13.02
N LYS A 74 14.35 -3.59 13.40
CA LYS A 74 13.75 -4.64 12.56
C LYS A 74 12.25 -4.41 12.39
N LEU A 75 11.71 -4.92 11.28
CA LEU A 75 10.28 -4.93 11.01
C LEU A 75 9.80 -6.38 10.86
N GLY A 76 8.93 -6.83 11.77
CA GLY A 76 8.50 -8.23 11.78
C GLY A 76 9.65 -9.24 11.91
N GLY A 77 10.69 -8.92 12.69
CA GLY A 77 11.88 -9.75 12.89
C GLY A 77 12.90 -9.71 11.74
N ARG A 78 12.60 -9.01 10.64
CA ARG A 78 13.46 -8.90 9.46
C ARG A 78 14.23 -7.58 9.46
N GLU A 79 15.45 -7.60 8.95
CA GLU A 79 16.24 -6.40 8.69
C GLU A 79 15.58 -5.53 7.63
N ILE A 80 15.88 -4.22 7.62
CA ILE A 80 15.32 -3.26 6.68
C ILE A 80 16.40 -2.82 5.70
N GLU A 81 16.06 -2.85 4.42
CA GLU A 81 16.82 -2.22 3.35
C GLU A 81 16.11 -0.95 2.92
N TRP A 82 16.81 0.20 2.98
CA TRP A 82 16.26 1.51 2.74
C TRP A 82 16.56 2.00 1.34
N PHE A 83 15.52 2.48 0.65
CA PHE A 83 15.62 3.17 -0.63
C PHE A 83 15.09 4.58 -0.47
N LYS A 84 15.76 5.56 -1.05
CA LYS A 84 15.43 6.97 -0.86
C LYS A 84 15.37 7.68 -2.20
N VAL A 85 14.26 8.38 -2.46
CA VAL A 85 14.04 9.19 -3.65
C VAL A 85 13.50 10.54 -3.22
N ASP A 86 14.09 11.62 -3.76
CA ASP A 86 13.60 12.98 -3.60
C ASP A 86 12.45 13.24 -4.58
N ASP A 87 11.30 13.65 -4.07
CA ASP A 87 10.17 14.07 -4.92
C ASP A 87 10.21 15.57 -5.24
N GLU A 88 11.14 16.32 -4.67
CA GLU A 88 11.37 17.75 -4.87
C GLU A 88 10.11 18.61 -4.68
N SER A 89 9.08 18.06 -4.07
CA SER A 89 7.73 18.64 -3.98
C SER A 89 7.05 18.83 -5.36
N GLU A 90 7.49 18.10 -6.41
CA GLU A 90 7.06 18.26 -7.79
C GLU A 90 6.13 17.12 -8.24
N PRO A 91 4.83 17.40 -8.52
CA PRO A 91 3.87 16.39 -8.95
C PRO A 91 4.26 15.64 -10.22
N SER A 92 4.96 16.28 -11.14
CA SER A 92 5.44 15.67 -12.40
C SER A 92 6.37 14.49 -12.18
N LYS A 93 7.14 14.48 -11.10
CA LYS A 93 8.08 13.40 -10.72
C LYS A 93 7.41 12.23 -9.99
N GLY A 94 6.17 12.41 -9.54
CA GLY A 94 5.48 11.45 -8.66
C GLY A 94 5.35 10.04 -9.25
N VAL A 95 4.92 9.92 -10.50
CA VAL A 95 4.72 8.62 -11.15
C VAL A 95 6.05 7.94 -11.44
N GLU A 96 7.00 8.66 -12.07
CA GLU A 96 8.29 8.10 -12.48
C GLU A 96 9.09 7.59 -11.27
N ASN A 97 9.19 8.40 -10.23
CA ASN A 97 9.93 8.05 -9.02
C ASN A 97 9.29 6.89 -8.26
N ALA A 98 7.96 6.84 -8.19
CA ALA A 98 7.26 5.70 -7.61
C ALA A 98 7.50 4.42 -8.43
N GLN A 99 7.50 4.50 -9.76
CA GLN A 99 7.83 3.37 -10.63
C GLN A 99 9.27 2.87 -10.42
N LYS A 100 10.24 3.76 -10.24
CA LYS A 100 11.63 3.37 -9.91
C LYS A 100 11.68 2.53 -8.63
N LEU A 101 11.05 3.00 -7.56
CA LEU A 101 11.01 2.27 -6.29
C LEU A 101 10.30 0.91 -6.40
N VAL A 102 9.19 0.86 -7.13
CA VAL A 102 8.37 -0.37 -7.23
C VAL A 102 8.98 -1.37 -8.22
N GLN A 103 9.37 -0.94 -9.42
CA GLN A 103 9.77 -1.85 -10.50
C GLN A 103 11.26 -2.18 -10.46
N ARG A 104 12.13 -1.19 -10.22
CA ARG A 104 13.58 -1.36 -10.18
C ARG A 104 14.04 -1.85 -8.82
N ASP A 105 13.65 -1.12 -7.77
CA ASP A 105 14.13 -1.35 -6.40
C ASP A 105 13.27 -2.37 -5.65
N LYS A 106 12.12 -2.76 -6.21
CA LYS A 106 11.19 -3.80 -5.70
C LYS A 106 10.90 -3.65 -4.21
N VAL A 107 10.51 -2.44 -3.81
CA VAL A 107 10.17 -2.15 -2.42
C VAL A 107 8.90 -2.89 -1.99
N ASP A 108 8.87 -3.39 -0.76
CA ASP A 108 7.69 -4.01 -0.14
C ASP A 108 6.73 -2.94 0.40
N VAL A 109 7.30 -1.83 0.88
CA VAL A 109 6.57 -0.70 1.47
C VAL A 109 7.07 0.60 0.86
N LEU A 110 6.15 1.45 0.42
CA LEU A 110 6.42 2.79 -0.06
C LEU A 110 5.86 3.80 0.95
N ILE A 111 6.73 4.63 1.54
CA ILE A 111 6.37 5.70 2.46
C ILE A 111 6.56 7.03 1.74
N GLY A 112 5.49 7.76 1.59
CA GLY A 112 5.49 9.07 0.91
C GLY A 112 4.07 9.62 0.78
N THR A 113 3.86 10.84 0.65
CA THR A 113 4.76 12.00 0.57
C THR A 113 4.14 13.17 1.35
N VAL A 114 4.61 14.41 1.15
CA VAL A 114 4.02 15.63 1.74
C VAL A 114 3.04 16.29 0.77
N HIS A 115 3.45 16.49 -0.49
CA HIS A 115 2.65 17.18 -1.50
C HIS A 115 1.53 16.30 -2.06
N SER A 116 0.28 16.81 -2.03
CA SER A 116 -0.90 16.07 -2.47
C SER A 116 -0.88 15.66 -3.95
N GLY A 117 -0.33 16.49 -4.82
CA GLY A 117 -0.18 16.17 -6.24
C GLY A 117 0.80 15.04 -6.50
N VAL A 118 1.94 15.03 -5.79
CA VAL A 118 2.91 13.91 -5.83
C VAL A 118 2.26 12.63 -5.32
N GLN A 119 1.48 12.72 -4.22
CA GLN A 119 0.77 11.56 -3.67
C GLN A 119 -0.19 10.93 -4.67
N MET A 120 -0.84 11.69 -5.52
CA MET A 120 -1.71 11.10 -6.55
C MET A 120 -0.94 10.28 -7.58
N GLY A 121 0.30 10.67 -7.92
CA GLY A 121 1.21 9.87 -8.73
C GLY A 121 1.61 8.56 -8.04
N ILE A 122 2.03 8.64 -6.78
CA ILE A 122 2.34 7.46 -5.94
C ILE A 122 1.13 6.54 -5.84
N HIS A 123 -0.05 7.11 -5.56
CA HIS A 123 -1.29 6.36 -5.38
C HIS A 123 -1.61 5.49 -6.60
N LYS A 124 -1.48 6.07 -7.81
CA LYS A 124 -1.71 5.31 -9.04
C LYS A 124 -0.78 4.10 -9.14
N VAL A 125 0.51 4.31 -8.95
CA VAL A 125 1.51 3.23 -9.06
C VAL A 125 1.33 2.17 -7.97
N ALA A 126 1.10 2.59 -6.72
CA ALA A 126 0.90 1.67 -5.60
C ALA A 126 -0.35 0.81 -5.79
N ARG A 127 -1.48 1.41 -6.19
CA ARG A 127 -2.73 0.69 -6.47
C ARG A 127 -2.54 -0.35 -7.56
N ASP A 128 -1.90 0.04 -8.67
CA ASP A 128 -1.75 -0.81 -9.85
C ASP A 128 -0.74 -1.95 -9.61
N SER A 129 0.24 -1.76 -8.73
CA SER A 129 1.27 -2.74 -8.38
C SER A 129 0.96 -3.61 -7.15
N GLY A 130 0.02 -3.20 -6.31
CA GLY A 130 -0.27 -3.86 -5.04
C GLY A 130 0.72 -3.58 -3.91
N VAL A 131 1.74 -2.73 -4.12
CA VAL A 131 2.72 -2.35 -3.08
C VAL A 131 2.04 -1.56 -1.97
N LEU A 132 2.35 -1.88 -0.70
CA LEU A 132 1.83 -1.14 0.44
C LEU A 132 2.31 0.32 0.40
N ASN A 133 1.37 1.27 0.34
CA ASN A 133 1.66 2.70 0.44
C ASN A 133 1.15 3.28 1.76
N ILE A 134 2.05 3.88 2.52
CA ILE A 134 1.74 4.64 3.73
C ILE A 134 1.94 6.12 3.45
N ILE A 135 0.86 6.89 3.59
CA ILE A 135 0.84 8.34 3.38
C ILE A 135 1.07 9.04 4.72
N PRO A 136 2.28 9.59 4.99
CA PRO A 136 2.59 10.17 6.29
C PRO A 136 2.01 11.57 6.49
N ASN A 137 1.82 12.34 5.41
CA ASN A 137 1.40 13.73 5.51
C ASN A 137 0.40 14.18 4.45
N ALA A 138 0.59 13.82 3.16
CA ALA A 138 -0.24 14.31 2.08
C ALA A 138 -1.74 14.14 2.32
N GLY A 139 -2.47 15.27 2.37
CA GLY A 139 -3.88 15.32 2.82
C GLY A 139 -4.93 15.12 1.73
N VAL A 140 -4.56 14.74 0.49
CA VAL A 140 -5.51 14.58 -0.61
C VAL A 140 -6.61 13.57 -0.29
N LEU A 141 -7.86 14.05 -0.25
CA LEU A 141 -9.02 13.26 0.20
C LEU A 141 -9.28 12.06 -0.71
N ALA A 142 -9.10 12.22 -2.02
CA ALA A 142 -9.41 11.20 -3.01
C ALA A 142 -8.66 9.88 -2.78
N ALA A 143 -7.40 9.93 -2.34
CA ALA A 143 -6.55 8.75 -2.15
C ALA A 143 -7.11 7.72 -1.16
N THR A 144 -7.89 8.15 -0.16
CA THR A 144 -8.48 7.28 0.86
C THR A 144 -10.01 7.31 0.88
N ARG A 145 -10.63 7.90 -0.15
CA ARG A 145 -12.08 7.92 -0.36
C ARG A 145 -12.44 7.43 -1.76
N ALA A 146 -12.69 8.33 -2.70
CA ALA A 146 -13.20 7.97 -4.03
C ALA A 146 -12.27 7.00 -4.80
N LEU A 147 -10.97 7.06 -4.56
CA LEU A 147 -9.96 6.22 -5.18
C LEU A 147 -9.32 5.24 -4.20
N CYS A 148 -9.96 4.93 -3.06
CA CYS A 148 -9.38 4.06 -2.05
C CYS A 148 -8.94 2.71 -2.65
N ALA A 149 -7.86 2.17 -2.11
CA ALA A 149 -7.30 0.88 -2.49
C ALA A 149 -6.89 0.11 -1.22
N PRO A 150 -6.94 -1.24 -1.23
CA PRO A 150 -6.72 -2.06 -0.05
C PRO A 150 -5.28 -2.00 0.48
N ASN A 151 -4.36 -1.49 -0.31
CA ASN A 151 -2.93 -1.36 0.00
C ASN A 151 -2.47 0.09 0.22
N VAL A 152 -3.40 1.05 0.34
CA VAL A 152 -3.07 2.47 0.55
C VAL A 152 -3.67 2.97 1.85
N PHE A 153 -2.83 3.42 2.77
CA PHE A 153 -3.20 3.88 4.10
C PHE A 153 -2.66 5.28 4.38
N ARG A 154 -3.46 6.09 5.08
CA ARG A 154 -3.05 7.41 5.56
C ARG A 154 -2.80 7.37 7.07
N ALA A 155 -1.64 7.83 7.50
CA ALA A 155 -1.26 7.96 8.90
C ALA A 155 -1.49 9.37 9.47
N SER A 156 -2.00 10.31 8.65
CA SER A 156 -2.29 11.68 9.06
C SER A 156 -3.73 12.11 8.72
N PHE A 157 -4.03 13.39 8.83
CA PHE A 157 -5.35 13.96 8.53
C PHE A 157 -5.51 14.26 7.03
N THR A 158 -6.76 14.49 6.61
CA THR A 158 -7.08 14.99 5.26
C THR A 158 -7.10 16.52 5.25
N ASN A 159 -6.88 17.13 4.07
CA ASN A 159 -6.91 18.59 3.91
C ASN A 159 -8.23 19.23 4.33
N SER A 160 -9.34 18.47 4.33
CA SER A 160 -10.65 18.97 4.77
C SER A 160 -10.84 18.97 6.29
N GLN A 161 -10.19 18.07 7.02
CA GLN A 161 -10.40 17.92 8.46
C GLN A 161 -10.09 19.19 9.27
N PRO A 162 -8.98 19.90 9.07
CA PRO A 162 -8.69 21.13 9.82
C PRO A 162 -9.72 22.25 9.60
N THR A 163 -10.41 22.25 8.46
CA THR A 163 -11.35 23.31 8.07
C THR A 163 -12.81 22.98 8.38
N MET A 164 -13.14 21.72 8.66
CA MET A 164 -14.55 21.29 8.91
C MET A 164 -15.21 22.02 10.06
N GLY A 165 -14.45 22.42 11.07
CA GLY A 165 -14.98 23.10 12.24
C GLY A 165 -15.14 24.62 12.11
N LEU A 166 -14.67 25.25 11.01
CA LEU A 166 -14.63 26.71 10.90
C LEU A 166 -15.99 27.36 10.65
N GLY A 167 -16.90 26.69 9.98
CA GLY A 167 -18.19 27.27 9.57
C GLY A 167 -19.06 27.70 10.76
N LYS A 168 -19.21 26.83 11.76
CA LYS A 168 -20.06 27.16 12.94
C LYS A 168 -19.52 28.35 13.76
N PRO A 169 -18.26 28.41 14.17
CA PRO A 169 -17.70 29.59 14.85
C PRO A 169 -17.82 30.90 14.05
N MET A 170 -17.72 30.84 12.72
CA MET A 170 -17.91 32.02 11.88
C MET A 170 -19.36 32.48 11.94
N MET A 171 -20.32 31.59 11.84
CA MET A 171 -21.75 31.91 11.96
C MET A 171 -22.09 32.44 13.37
N ASP A 172 -21.62 31.82 14.43
CA ASP A 172 -21.84 32.22 15.82
C ASP A 172 -21.31 33.64 16.09
N LYS A 173 -20.22 34.04 15.41
CA LYS A 173 -19.62 35.37 15.49
C LYS A 173 -20.27 36.38 14.52
N GLY A 174 -21.30 35.99 13.78
CA GLY A 174 -21.98 36.84 12.82
C GLY A 174 -21.13 37.28 11.60
N LEU A 175 -20.07 36.56 11.28
CA LEU A 175 -19.19 36.86 10.16
C LEU A 175 -19.91 36.55 8.84
N LYS A 176 -20.17 37.58 8.03
CA LYS A 176 -20.91 37.45 6.76
C LYS A 176 -20.00 37.46 5.52
N ARG A 177 -18.73 37.73 5.68
CA ARG A 177 -17.74 37.78 4.58
C ARG A 177 -16.50 37.01 4.96
N ALA A 178 -16.04 36.15 4.04
CA ALA A 178 -14.82 35.36 4.20
C ALA A 178 -13.95 35.43 2.94
N VAL A 179 -12.64 35.34 3.13
CA VAL A 179 -11.68 35.17 2.04
C VAL A 179 -11.03 33.80 2.20
N TRP A 180 -10.99 33.07 1.12
CA TRP A 180 -10.32 31.75 1.08
C TRP A 180 -8.96 31.89 0.38
N ILE A 181 -7.92 31.42 1.05
CA ILE A 181 -6.56 31.33 0.50
C ILE A 181 -6.17 29.86 0.49
N SER A 182 -5.76 29.36 -0.67
CA SER A 182 -5.31 27.97 -0.82
C SER A 182 -4.05 27.87 -1.68
N TRP A 183 -3.39 26.73 -1.61
CA TRP A 183 -2.28 26.38 -2.51
C TRP A 183 -2.83 25.96 -3.87
N LYS A 184 -2.03 26.16 -4.90
CA LYS A 184 -2.29 25.64 -6.23
C LYS A 184 -1.74 24.21 -6.36
#